data_e419e572252c949b12afa1d5b550142b
#
_entry.id   e419e572252c949b12afa1d5b550142b
#
_cell.length_a   1.000
_cell.length_b   1.000
_cell.length_c   1.000
_cell.angle_alpha   90.00
_cell.angle_beta   90.00
_cell.angle_gamma   90.00
#
_symmetry.space_group_name_H-M   'P 1'
#
loop_
_entity.id
_entity.type
_entity.pdbx_description
1 polymer ?
#
loop_
_entity_poly.entity_id
_entity_poly.type
_entity_poly.pdbx_seq_one_letter_code
_entity_poly.pdbx_strand_id
1 'polypeptide(L)'
;MVDNKFFKILIENTFLKITSKNNNLVKRFRSFKRGSSPKDQDFFCIEGTHLIKELLKSGKNPSKILVTEKWLRKNQNLSKKFDESLINIVSEEVLASAISTINPDGIAALVEISAIPNYQFNRKDDFILVLDRIQDPGNMGNLFRTALAAGVNAIFLAGGAHPLGQKVLRASSGAVFHLPFLRFDGIEEEILSSLLKSLSELSNVGF
;
A
#
# COMPACT_ATOMS: atom_id res chain seq x y z
N MET A 1 28.78 18.08 -1.42
CA MET A 1 29.29 17.43 -0.21
C MET A 1 28.08 16.83 0.51
N VAL A 2 27.90 15.52 0.45
CA VAL A 2 26.76 14.85 1.07
C VAL A 2 26.99 14.84 2.57
N ASP A 3 25.99 15.34 3.31
CA ASP A 3 26.06 15.44 4.77
C ASP A 3 26.19 14.04 5.40
N ASN A 4 27.43 13.69 5.72
CA ASN A 4 27.84 12.40 6.27
C ASN A 4 27.31 12.16 7.69
N LYS A 5 26.72 13.21 8.31
CA LYS A 5 26.28 13.19 9.70
C LYS A 5 24.97 12.40 9.89
N PHE A 6 23.98 12.59 9.01
CA PHE A 6 22.71 11.83 9.01
C PHE A 6 22.97 10.33 8.84
N PHE A 7 23.81 10.00 7.86
CA PHE A 7 24.15 8.62 7.55
C PHE A 7 24.99 7.96 8.65
N LYS A 8 25.87 8.73 9.27
CA LYS A 8 26.71 8.30 10.38
C LYS A 8 25.87 8.03 11.64
N ILE A 9 24.90 8.89 11.96
CA ILE A 9 23.97 8.69 13.07
C ILE A 9 23.08 7.46 12.86
N LEU A 10 22.54 7.25 11.66
CA LEU A 10 21.73 6.08 11.32
C LEU A 10 22.52 4.77 11.39
N ILE A 11 23.81 4.79 11.03
CA ILE A 11 24.69 3.60 11.06
C ILE A 11 25.35 3.43 12.44
N GLU A 12 25.69 4.50 13.14
CA GLU A 12 26.25 4.46 14.51
C GLU A 12 25.20 4.06 15.55
N ASN A 13 23.91 4.32 15.30
CA ASN A 13 22.79 3.67 16.00
C ASN A 13 22.65 2.17 15.64
N THR A 14 23.69 1.55 15.11
CA THR A 14 23.83 0.12 14.74
C THR A 14 23.56 -0.84 15.92
N PHE A 15 23.41 -0.31 17.14
CA PHE A 15 22.95 -1.10 18.29
C PHE A 15 21.51 -1.60 18.20
N LEU A 16 20.71 -1.11 17.24
CA LEU A 16 19.30 -1.48 17.07
C LEU A 16 18.99 -2.25 15.78
N LYS A 17 20.01 -2.83 15.14
CA LYS A 17 19.78 -3.69 13.97
C LYS A 17 19.02 -4.95 14.39
N ILE A 18 17.84 -5.13 13.82
CA ILE A 18 17.03 -6.31 14.05
C ILE A 18 17.62 -7.50 13.24
N THR A 19 18.19 -8.45 13.96
CA THR A 19 18.75 -9.69 13.36
C THR A 19 17.86 -10.90 13.59
N SER A 20 16.89 -10.80 14.52
CA SER A 20 16.00 -11.90 14.86
C SER A 20 14.75 -11.90 13.99
N LYS A 21 14.49 -13.02 13.31
CA LYS A 21 13.23 -13.30 12.62
C LYS A 21 12.01 -13.37 13.56
N ASN A 22 12.26 -13.51 14.86
CA ASN A 22 11.21 -13.59 15.91
C ASN A 22 10.85 -12.25 16.52
N ASN A 23 11.50 -11.15 16.12
CA ASN A 23 11.15 -9.81 16.55
C ASN A 23 9.67 -9.50 16.24
N ASN A 24 8.97 -8.82 17.16
CA ASN A 24 7.54 -8.54 17.04
C ASN A 24 7.20 -7.70 15.81
N LEU A 25 8.02 -6.70 15.47
CA LEU A 25 7.83 -5.90 14.28
C LEU A 25 7.97 -6.76 13.00
N VAL A 26 8.98 -7.64 12.95
CA VAL A 26 9.18 -8.56 11.83
C VAL A 26 8.00 -9.53 11.68
N LYS A 27 7.47 -10.04 12.80
CA LYS A 27 6.25 -10.89 12.81
C LYS A 27 5.04 -10.13 12.27
N ARG A 28 4.90 -8.84 12.62
CA ARG A 28 3.82 -7.99 12.13
C ARG A 28 3.91 -7.82 10.60
N PHE A 29 5.07 -7.51 10.04
CA PHE A 29 5.25 -7.47 8.60
C PHE A 29 4.91 -8.80 7.93
N ARG A 30 5.34 -9.90 8.53
CA ARG A 30 5.09 -11.26 8.01
C ARG A 30 3.61 -11.62 7.97
N SER A 31 2.78 -11.08 8.85
CA SER A 31 1.33 -11.36 8.85
C SER A 31 0.66 -10.90 7.56
N PHE A 32 1.20 -9.90 6.87
CA PHE A 32 0.70 -9.42 5.58
C PHE A 32 1.16 -10.24 4.37
N LYS A 33 2.09 -11.19 4.57
CA LYS A 33 2.67 -12.01 3.48
C LYS A 33 1.64 -12.95 2.84
N ARG A 34 0.65 -13.42 3.58
CA ARG A 34 -0.24 -14.53 3.17
C ARG A 34 -1.46 -14.11 2.35
N GLY A 35 -1.52 -12.88 1.86
CA GLY A 35 -2.61 -12.43 0.98
C GLY A 35 -4.00 -12.42 1.62
N SER A 36 -4.11 -12.76 2.90
CA SER A 36 -5.33 -12.58 3.67
C SER A 36 -5.56 -11.09 3.88
N SER A 37 -6.82 -10.68 3.79
CA SER A 37 -7.31 -9.41 4.32
C SER A 37 -6.57 -9.12 5.63
N PRO A 38 -6.00 -7.92 5.82
CA PRO A 38 -5.27 -7.61 7.03
C PRO A 38 -6.17 -7.94 8.21
N LYS A 39 -5.77 -8.90 9.06
CA LYS A 39 -6.45 -9.12 10.35
C LYS A 39 -6.30 -7.89 11.24
N ASP A 40 -5.28 -7.09 10.97
CA ASP A 40 -5.03 -5.78 11.52
C ASP A 40 -5.73 -4.78 10.59
N GLN A 41 -6.94 -4.35 10.95
CA GLN A 41 -7.82 -3.54 10.10
C GLN A 41 -7.28 -2.13 9.83
N ASP A 42 -6.16 -1.74 10.46
CA ASP A 42 -5.65 -0.37 10.40
C ASP A 42 -4.46 -0.19 9.45
N PHE A 43 -3.79 -1.27 9.06
CA PHE A 43 -2.56 -1.21 8.28
C PHE A 43 -2.53 -2.17 7.10
N PHE A 44 -1.70 -1.83 6.11
CA PHE A 44 -1.27 -2.74 5.05
C PHE A 44 0.24 -2.61 4.84
N CYS A 45 0.84 -3.60 4.20
CA CYS A 45 2.27 -3.61 3.92
C CYS A 45 2.52 -3.26 2.45
N ILE A 46 3.53 -2.44 2.19
CA ILE A 46 4.06 -2.20 0.85
C ILE A 46 5.50 -2.68 0.77
N GLU A 47 5.88 -3.26 -0.37
CA GLU A 47 7.18 -3.86 -0.59
C GLU A 47 7.85 -3.20 -1.79
N GLY A 48 9.10 -2.75 -1.58
CA GLY A 48 9.95 -2.23 -2.64
C GLY A 48 9.92 -0.72 -2.81
N THR A 49 11.03 -0.23 -3.34
CA THR A 49 11.35 1.20 -3.51
C THR A 49 10.30 1.92 -4.36
N HIS A 50 9.76 1.25 -5.38
CA HIS A 50 8.81 1.87 -6.29
C HIS A 50 7.50 2.25 -5.57
N LEU A 51 6.88 1.30 -4.84
CA LEU A 51 5.63 1.58 -4.12
C LEU A 51 5.81 2.64 -3.04
N ILE A 52 6.96 2.65 -2.36
CA ILE A 52 7.28 3.69 -1.39
C ILE A 52 7.39 5.07 -2.04
N LYS A 53 8.02 5.17 -3.22
CA LYS A 53 8.07 6.43 -3.97
C LYS A 53 6.67 6.90 -4.38
N GLU A 54 5.82 6.00 -4.83
CA GLU A 54 4.43 6.35 -5.22
C GLU A 54 3.60 6.78 -4.01
N LEU A 55 3.75 6.12 -2.85
CA LEU A 55 3.12 6.56 -1.60
C LEU A 55 3.54 8.00 -1.25
N LEU A 56 4.84 8.29 -1.28
CA LEU A 56 5.33 9.65 -1.00
C LEU A 56 4.85 10.70 -2.02
N LYS A 57 4.72 10.32 -3.31
CA LYS A 57 4.15 11.20 -4.34
C LYS A 57 2.68 11.52 -4.08
N SER A 58 1.93 10.60 -3.48
CA SER A 58 0.53 10.85 -3.07
C SER A 58 0.42 11.73 -1.82
N GLY A 59 1.54 12.23 -1.28
CA GLY A 59 1.56 13.06 -0.07
C GLY A 59 1.42 12.29 1.22
N LYS A 60 1.55 10.96 1.18
CA LYS A 60 1.39 10.08 2.35
C LYS A 60 2.72 9.51 2.81
N ASN A 61 2.80 9.16 4.11
CA ASN A 61 3.99 8.64 4.73
C ASN A 61 3.76 7.24 5.30
N PRO A 62 4.80 6.39 5.35
CA PRO A 62 4.73 5.12 6.05
C PRO A 62 4.73 5.32 7.57
N SER A 63 4.14 4.38 8.31
CA SER A 63 4.12 4.38 9.78
C SER A 63 5.30 3.62 10.40
N LYS A 64 5.81 2.59 9.71
CA LYS A 64 7.02 1.83 10.09
C LYS A 64 7.74 1.34 8.83
N ILE A 65 9.06 1.32 8.88
CA ILE A 65 9.90 0.90 7.76
C ILE A 65 10.87 -0.18 8.23
N LEU A 66 10.94 -1.29 7.50
CA LEU A 66 12.05 -2.23 7.54
C LEU A 66 12.96 -1.96 6.35
N VAL A 67 14.25 -1.80 6.59
CA VAL A 67 15.20 -1.45 5.55
C VAL A 67 16.55 -2.12 5.78
N THR A 68 17.24 -2.49 4.71
CA THR A 68 18.61 -3.00 4.79
C THR A 68 19.64 -1.88 4.69
N GLU A 69 20.81 -2.05 5.31
CA GLU A 69 21.91 -1.09 5.18
C GLU A 69 22.31 -0.86 3.71
N LYS A 70 22.30 -1.93 2.91
CA LYS A 70 22.60 -1.86 1.47
C LYS A 70 21.65 -0.91 0.74
N TRP A 71 20.35 -1.00 1.06
CA TRP A 71 19.36 -0.11 0.49
C TRP A 71 19.57 1.35 0.93
N LEU A 72 19.80 1.58 2.23
CA LEU A 72 20.07 2.91 2.77
C LEU A 72 21.25 3.59 2.08
N ARG A 73 22.36 2.85 1.90
CA ARG A 73 23.54 3.37 1.19
C ARG A 73 23.24 3.76 -0.26
N LYS A 74 22.40 2.98 -0.94
CA LYS A 74 22.05 3.21 -2.35
C LYS A 74 21.01 4.33 -2.53
N ASN A 75 20.13 4.55 -1.54
CA ASN A 75 18.97 5.42 -1.65
C ASN A 75 18.97 6.57 -0.64
N GLN A 76 20.13 7.19 -0.40
CA GLN A 76 20.32 8.25 0.59
C GLN A 76 19.35 9.43 0.45
N ASN A 77 19.06 9.86 -0.78
CA ASN A 77 18.13 10.98 -1.03
C ASN A 77 16.68 10.60 -0.68
N LEU A 78 16.31 9.34 -0.84
CA LEU A 78 14.98 8.87 -0.48
C LEU A 78 14.86 8.66 1.03
N SER A 79 15.89 8.09 1.66
CA SER A 79 15.89 7.84 3.11
C SER A 79 15.77 9.12 3.94
N LYS A 80 16.31 10.25 3.46
CA LYS A 80 16.17 11.58 4.11
C LYS A 80 14.73 12.12 4.14
N LYS A 81 13.82 11.53 3.37
CA LYS A 81 12.40 11.91 3.38
C LYS A 81 11.62 11.24 4.51
N PHE A 82 12.21 10.28 5.20
CA PHE A 82 11.57 9.59 6.30
C PHE A 82 12.00 10.17 7.64
N ASP A 83 11.10 10.15 8.61
CA ASP A 83 11.45 10.33 10.01
C ASP A 83 12.32 9.15 10.46
N GLU A 84 13.47 9.44 11.10
CA GLU A 84 14.42 8.42 11.57
C GLU A 84 13.78 7.44 12.56
N SER A 85 12.81 7.89 13.36
CA SER A 85 12.07 7.06 14.32
C SER A 85 11.24 5.95 13.69
N LEU A 86 10.95 6.07 12.40
CA LEU A 86 10.20 5.07 11.64
C LEU A 86 11.09 3.99 11.02
N ILE A 87 12.40 4.26 10.92
CA ILE A 87 13.36 3.39 10.23
C ILE A 87 13.86 2.31 11.20
N ASN A 88 13.71 1.05 10.78
CA ASN A 88 14.22 -0.11 11.49
C ASN A 88 15.17 -0.87 10.57
N ILE A 89 16.45 -0.87 10.92
CA ILE A 89 17.47 -1.57 10.12
C ILE A 89 17.41 -3.07 10.40
N VAL A 90 17.34 -3.86 9.33
CA VAL A 90 17.27 -5.33 9.39
C VAL A 90 18.35 -5.96 8.51
N SER A 91 18.69 -7.23 8.77
CA SER A 91 19.48 -8.01 7.83
C SER A 91 18.66 -8.38 6.59
N GLU A 92 19.32 -8.68 5.47
CA GLU A 92 18.64 -9.13 4.24
C GLU A 92 17.80 -10.39 4.46
N GLU A 93 18.29 -11.33 5.27
CA GLU A 93 17.54 -12.54 5.64
C GLU A 93 16.28 -12.24 6.47
N VAL A 94 16.36 -11.29 7.40
CA VAL A 94 15.21 -10.87 8.21
C VAL A 94 14.18 -10.22 7.33
N LEU A 95 14.57 -9.29 6.44
CA LEU A 95 13.66 -8.66 5.49
C LEU A 95 12.99 -9.71 4.59
N ALA A 96 13.75 -10.60 3.96
CA ALA A 96 13.22 -11.66 3.10
C ALA A 96 12.23 -12.58 3.85
N SER A 97 12.44 -12.80 5.15
CA SER A 97 11.50 -13.57 5.97
C SER A 97 10.18 -12.84 6.23
N ALA A 98 10.20 -11.50 6.21
CA ALA A 98 9.08 -10.64 6.56
C ALA A 98 8.14 -10.34 5.39
N ILE A 99 8.61 -10.39 4.15
CA ILE A 99 7.89 -9.93 2.96
C ILE A 99 7.63 -11.03 1.95
N SER A 100 6.74 -10.79 0.99
CA SER A 100 6.31 -11.78 -0.01
C SER A 100 7.16 -11.80 -1.26
N THR A 101 7.88 -10.72 -1.54
CA THR A 101 8.75 -10.59 -2.72
C THR A 101 9.93 -11.55 -2.64
N ILE A 102 10.13 -12.35 -3.69
CA ILE A 102 11.20 -13.36 -3.77
C ILE A 102 12.58 -12.70 -3.79
N ASN A 103 12.73 -11.64 -4.58
CA ASN A 103 13.96 -10.86 -4.70
C ASN A 103 13.74 -9.43 -4.17
N PRO A 104 13.79 -9.21 -2.84
CA PRO A 104 13.56 -7.89 -2.26
C PRO A 104 14.66 -6.91 -2.66
N ASP A 105 14.25 -5.68 -2.95
CA ASP A 105 15.20 -4.60 -3.23
C ASP A 105 15.77 -3.91 -1.97
N GLY A 106 15.33 -4.36 -0.79
CA GLY A 106 15.91 -3.95 0.48
C GLY A 106 15.04 -3.06 1.36
N ILE A 107 13.77 -2.81 1.01
CA ILE A 107 12.84 -1.99 1.81
C ILE A 107 11.42 -2.53 1.78
N ALA A 108 10.72 -2.41 2.93
CA ALA A 108 9.28 -2.60 3.06
C ALA A 108 8.73 -1.63 4.12
N ALA A 109 7.45 -1.29 4.02
CA ALA A 109 6.82 -0.38 4.97
C ALA A 109 5.40 -0.81 5.35
N LEU A 110 5.00 -0.49 6.58
CA LEU A 110 3.61 -0.49 7.01
C LEU A 110 3.01 0.88 6.76
N VAL A 111 1.81 0.89 6.23
CA VAL A 111 1.06 2.10 5.88
C VAL A 111 -0.32 1.97 6.50
N GLU A 112 -0.84 3.05 7.07
CA GLU A 112 -2.20 3.09 7.59
C GLU A 112 -3.21 3.06 6.45
N ILE A 113 -4.33 2.39 6.65
CA ILE A 113 -5.43 2.36 5.66
C ILE A 113 -5.99 3.75 5.42
N SER A 114 -5.94 4.63 6.43
CA SER A 114 -6.28 6.05 6.32
C SER A 114 -5.45 6.82 5.28
N ALA A 115 -4.31 6.29 4.84
CA ALA A 115 -3.52 6.85 3.74
C ALA A 115 -4.16 6.64 2.36
N ILE A 116 -5.08 5.69 2.22
CA ILE A 116 -5.82 5.49 0.97
C ILE A 116 -6.76 6.68 0.74
N PRO A 117 -6.82 7.23 -0.48
CA PRO A 117 -7.72 8.34 -0.78
C PRO A 117 -9.16 7.96 -0.46
N ASN A 118 -9.85 8.84 0.25
CA ASN A 118 -11.28 8.69 0.48
C ASN A 118 -12.06 9.32 -0.68
N TYR A 119 -13.07 8.61 -1.17
CA TYR A 119 -13.93 9.14 -2.21
C TYR A 119 -15.03 10.01 -1.58
N GLN A 120 -15.13 11.25 -2.05
CA GLN A 120 -16.24 12.13 -1.74
C GLN A 120 -17.07 12.30 -3.00
N PHE A 121 -18.34 11.92 -2.92
CA PHE A 121 -19.27 12.04 -4.04
C PHE A 121 -19.37 13.51 -4.49
N ASN A 122 -18.85 13.79 -5.67
CA ASN A 122 -18.98 15.10 -6.31
C ASN A 122 -19.94 14.97 -7.49
N ARG A 123 -21.13 15.50 -7.31
CA ARG A 123 -22.38 15.17 -7.97
C ARG A 123 -22.51 15.48 -9.47
N LYS A 124 -21.55 16.06 -10.16
CA LYS A 124 -21.78 16.53 -11.53
C LYS A 124 -21.06 15.79 -12.65
N ASP A 125 -19.90 15.20 -12.38
CA ASP A 125 -19.07 14.66 -13.44
C ASP A 125 -18.26 13.44 -12.99
N ASP A 126 -18.79 12.62 -12.06
CA ASP A 126 -18.03 11.48 -11.53
C ASP A 126 -18.03 10.31 -12.52
N PHE A 127 -16.86 10.01 -13.04
CA PHE A 127 -16.61 8.81 -13.80
C PHE A 127 -16.23 7.67 -12.86
N ILE A 128 -17.17 6.77 -12.57
CA ILE A 128 -17.02 5.64 -11.64
C ILE A 128 -16.83 4.35 -12.43
N LEU A 129 -15.80 3.59 -12.08
CA LEU A 129 -15.60 2.23 -12.59
C LEU A 129 -16.09 1.21 -11.57
N VAL A 130 -17.06 0.38 -11.94
CA VAL A 130 -17.53 -0.74 -11.12
C VAL A 130 -16.80 -2.01 -11.53
N LEU A 131 -16.17 -2.70 -10.58
CA LEU A 131 -15.50 -3.98 -10.79
C LEU A 131 -16.25 -5.08 -10.04
N ASP A 132 -16.96 -5.92 -10.80
CA ASP A 132 -17.72 -7.04 -10.23
C ASP A 132 -16.83 -8.29 -10.12
N ARG A 133 -16.53 -8.68 -8.90
CA ARG A 133 -15.89 -9.96 -8.50
C ARG A 133 -14.60 -10.29 -9.27
N ILE A 134 -13.73 -9.31 -9.51
CA ILE A 134 -12.43 -9.54 -10.14
C ILE A 134 -11.56 -10.38 -9.20
N GLN A 135 -11.42 -11.67 -9.49
CA GLN A 135 -10.71 -12.63 -8.62
C GLN A 135 -9.19 -12.58 -8.80
N ASP A 136 -8.70 -12.37 -10.02
CA ASP A 136 -7.27 -12.32 -10.28
C ASP A 136 -6.67 -10.99 -9.81
N PRO A 137 -5.71 -11.03 -8.86
CA PRO A 137 -5.12 -9.80 -8.32
C PRO A 137 -4.23 -9.05 -9.33
N GLY A 138 -3.72 -9.72 -10.35
CA GLY A 138 -2.98 -9.07 -11.44
C GLY A 138 -3.92 -8.23 -12.30
N ASN A 139 -5.08 -8.79 -12.69
CA ASN A 139 -6.11 -8.07 -13.43
C ASN A 139 -6.65 -6.90 -12.63
N MET A 140 -6.94 -7.08 -11.34
CA MET A 140 -7.40 -5.99 -10.49
C MET A 140 -6.38 -4.85 -10.44
N GLY A 141 -5.11 -5.14 -10.22
CA GLY A 141 -4.06 -4.12 -10.20
C GLY A 141 -3.91 -3.39 -11.54
N ASN A 142 -3.98 -4.11 -12.65
CA ASN A 142 -3.95 -3.52 -13.99
C ASN A 142 -5.15 -2.60 -14.23
N LEU A 143 -6.35 -2.99 -13.76
CA LEU A 143 -7.56 -2.16 -13.86
C LEU A 143 -7.42 -0.87 -13.06
N PHE A 144 -6.86 -0.90 -11.84
CA PHE A 144 -6.54 0.32 -11.08
C PHE A 144 -5.63 1.26 -11.87
N ARG A 145 -4.57 0.70 -12.45
CA ARG A 145 -3.59 1.48 -13.22
C ARG A 145 -4.22 2.09 -14.48
N THR A 146 -5.03 1.32 -15.21
CA THR A 146 -5.72 1.79 -16.41
C THR A 146 -6.79 2.82 -16.07
N ALA A 147 -7.57 2.59 -15.01
CA ALA A 147 -8.58 3.52 -14.52
C ALA A 147 -7.99 4.88 -14.13
N LEU A 148 -6.87 4.88 -13.40
CA LEU A 148 -6.16 6.12 -13.06
C LEU A 148 -5.71 6.86 -14.33
N ALA A 149 -5.14 6.16 -15.31
CA ALA A 149 -4.70 6.76 -16.57
C ALA A 149 -5.86 7.29 -17.43
N ALA A 150 -7.05 6.66 -17.32
CA ALA A 150 -8.26 7.08 -18.03
C ALA A 150 -9.03 8.21 -17.35
N GLY A 151 -8.56 8.69 -16.19
CA GLY A 151 -9.21 9.78 -15.45
C GLY A 151 -10.46 9.34 -14.69
N VAL A 152 -10.59 8.04 -14.34
CA VAL A 152 -11.64 7.54 -13.45
C VAL A 152 -11.51 8.23 -12.09
N ASN A 153 -12.63 8.68 -11.51
CA ASN A 153 -12.65 9.39 -10.23
C ASN A 153 -12.64 8.44 -9.04
N ALA A 154 -13.29 7.27 -9.16
CA ALA A 154 -13.28 6.25 -8.13
C ALA A 154 -13.54 4.85 -8.70
N ILE A 155 -13.13 3.82 -7.96
CA ILE A 155 -13.45 2.42 -8.26
C ILE A 155 -14.40 1.87 -7.19
N PHE A 156 -15.49 1.24 -7.61
CA PHE A 156 -16.38 0.49 -6.74
C PHE A 156 -16.12 -1.01 -6.94
N LEU A 157 -15.77 -1.69 -5.86
CA LEU A 157 -15.36 -3.09 -5.85
C LEU A 157 -16.49 -3.95 -5.26
N ALA A 158 -17.21 -4.67 -6.10
CA ALA A 158 -18.20 -5.65 -5.67
C ALA A 158 -17.52 -7.00 -5.42
N GLY A 159 -16.92 -7.17 -4.24
CA GLY A 159 -16.15 -8.37 -3.89
C GLY A 159 -14.85 -8.54 -4.67
N GLY A 160 -14.38 -9.78 -4.83
CA GLY A 160 -13.16 -10.12 -5.56
C GLY A 160 -11.86 -10.01 -4.75
N ALA A 161 -10.73 -9.93 -5.41
CA ALA A 161 -9.42 -9.81 -4.80
C ALA A 161 -9.32 -8.57 -3.91
N HIS A 162 -8.52 -8.64 -2.84
CA HIS A 162 -8.38 -7.50 -1.92
C HIS A 162 -7.47 -6.43 -2.54
N PRO A 163 -7.92 -5.15 -2.65
CA PRO A 163 -7.18 -4.09 -3.36
C PRO A 163 -5.82 -3.77 -2.72
N LEU A 164 -5.68 -3.98 -1.40
CA LEU A 164 -4.42 -3.80 -0.67
C LEU A 164 -3.62 -5.11 -0.53
N GLY A 165 -3.99 -6.16 -1.25
CA GLY A 165 -3.22 -7.39 -1.34
C GLY A 165 -1.89 -7.19 -2.08
N GLN A 166 -0.82 -7.87 -1.65
CA GLN A 166 0.54 -7.69 -2.16
C GLN A 166 0.65 -7.78 -3.69
N LYS A 167 -0.09 -8.72 -4.31
CA LYS A 167 -0.09 -8.87 -5.77
C LYS A 167 -0.80 -7.72 -6.48
N VAL A 168 -1.91 -7.21 -5.90
CA VAL A 168 -2.64 -6.05 -6.44
C VAL A 168 -1.80 -4.80 -6.32
N LEU A 169 -1.19 -4.55 -5.16
CA LEU A 169 -0.31 -3.40 -4.92
C LEU A 169 0.82 -3.33 -5.95
N ARG A 170 1.48 -4.47 -6.21
CA ARG A 170 2.54 -4.54 -7.23
C ARG A 170 2.02 -4.32 -8.65
N ALA A 171 0.92 -4.98 -9.02
CA ALA A 171 0.34 -4.88 -10.36
C ALA A 171 -0.22 -3.48 -10.66
N SER A 172 -0.77 -2.81 -9.64
CA SER A 172 -1.26 -1.43 -9.76
C SER A 172 -0.14 -0.39 -9.90
N SER A 173 1.12 -0.77 -9.63
CA SER A 173 2.26 0.15 -9.62
C SER A 173 2.02 1.42 -8.78
N GLY A 174 1.25 1.29 -7.69
CA GLY A 174 0.92 2.38 -6.77
C GLY A 174 -0.32 3.20 -7.15
N ALA A 175 -1.05 2.86 -8.21
CA ALA A 175 -2.29 3.55 -8.59
C ALA A 175 -3.32 3.60 -7.44
N VAL A 176 -3.32 2.61 -6.55
CA VAL A 176 -4.18 2.55 -5.35
C VAL A 176 -3.96 3.73 -4.39
N PHE A 177 -2.81 4.41 -4.44
CA PHE A 177 -2.53 5.57 -3.60
C PHE A 177 -3.09 6.88 -4.16
N HIS A 178 -3.52 6.87 -5.41
CA HIS A 178 -3.98 8.05 -6.14
C HIS A 178 -5.46 7.98 -6.51
N LEU A 179 -6.00 6.77 -6.64
CA LEU A 179 -7.38 6.53 -7.05
C LEU A 179 -8.19 5.96 -5.89
N PRO A 180 -9.18 6.71 -5.35
CA PRO A 180 -10.02 6.23 -4.27
C PRO A 180 -10.87 5.03 -4.71
N PHE A 181 -11.18 4.16 -3.75
CA PHE A 181 -12.06 3.03 -4.00
C PHE A 181 -12.99 2.77 -2.82
N LEU A 182 -14.17 2.25 -3.11
CA LEU A 182 -15.09 1.70 -2.13
C LEU A 182 -15.21 0.20 -2.36
N ARG A 183 -15.19 -0.57 -1.27
CA ARG A 183 -15.31 -2.02 -1.32
C ARG A 183 -16.59 -2.46 -0.62
N PHE A 184 -17.34 -3.30 -1.31
CA PHE A 184 -18.55 -3.92 -0.83
C PHE A 184 -18.27 -5.40 -0.64
N ASP A 185 -18.31 -5.87 0.61
CA ASP A 185 -18.08 -7.26 1.02
C ASP A 185 -19.37 -7.84 1.63
N GLY A 186 -19.51 -9.15 1.60
CA GLY A 186 -20.66 -9.87 2.10
C GLY A 186 -21.13 -10.97 1.15
N ILE A 187 -22.34 -11.42 1.32
CA ILE A 187 -23.00 -12.28 0.36
C ILE A 187 -23.46 -11.47 -0.86
N GLU A 188 -23.72 -12.16 -1.98
CA GLU A 188 -24.01 -11.52 -3.27
C GLU A 188 -25.15 -10.48 -3.20
N GLU A 189 -26.23 -10.80 -2.50
CA GLU A 189 -27.38 -9.92 -2.31
C GLU A 189 -27.04 -8.65 -1.53
N GLU A 190 -26.22 -8.76 -0.48
CA GLU A 190 -25.76 -7.63 0.32
C GLU A 190 -24.82 -6.71 -0.48
N ILE A 191 -23.90 -7.31 -1.24
CA ILE A 191 -22.98 -6.57 -2.12
C ILE A 191 -23.78 -5.77 -3.15
N LEU A 192 -24.72 -6.43 -3.84
CA LEU A 192 -25.54 -5.80 -4.87
C LEU A 192 -26.40 -4.68 -4.30
N SER A 193 -27.07 -4.92 -3.17
CA SER A 193 -27.89 -3.92 -2.48
C SER A 193 -27.09 -2.68 -2.09
N SER A 194 -25.91 -2.87 -1.48
CA SER A 194 -25.04 -1.79 -1.04
C SER A 194 -24.45 -1.00 -2.22
N LEU A 195 -24.08 -1.70 -3.31
CA LEU A 195 -23.60 -1.09 -4.53
C LEU A 195 -24.69 -0.25 -5.20
N LEU A 196 -25.91 -0.79 -5.36
CA LEU A 196 -27.05 -0.09 -5.98
C LEU A 196 -27.42 1.13 -5.14
N LYS A 197 -27.43 1.03 -3.82
CA LYS A 197 -27.66 2.17 -2.94
C LYS A 197 -26.64 3.28 -3.20
N SER A 198 -25.34 2.96 -3.23
CA SER A 198 -24.28 3.94 -3.48
C SER A 198 -24.39 4.56 -4.88
N LEU A 199 -24.75 3.77 -5.90
CA LEU A 199 -24.98 4.27 -7.26
C LEU A 199 -26.24 5.14 -7.35
N SER A 200 -27.31 4.81 -6.60
CA SER A 200 -28.54 5.63 -6.57
C SER A 200 -28.31 6.99 -5.90
N GLU A 201 -27.43 7.05 -4.89
CA GLU A 201 -27.02 8.31 -4.27
C GLU A 201 -26.27 9.21 -5.27
N LEU A 202 -25.56 8.63 -6.24
CA LEU A 202 -24.94 9.34 -7.36
C LEU A 202 -25.98 9.79 -8.40
N SER A 203 -26.96 8.94 -8.72
CA SER A 203 -27.95 9.18 -9.76
C SER A 203 -29.09 10.14 -9.33
N ASN A 204 -29.35 10.32 -8.03
CA ASN A 204 -30.29 11.31 -7.51
C ASN A 204 -29.87 12.77 -7.76
N VAL A 205 -28.88 12.96 -8.59
CA VAL A 205 -28.38 14.25 -9.07
C VAL A 205 -28.74 14.47 -10.53
N GLY A 206 -29.98 14.16 -10.88
CA GLY A 206 -30.61 14.64 -12.08
C GLY A 206 -29.99 14.14 -13.39
N PHE A 207 -30.65 13.19 -14.01
CA PHE A 207 -30.67 13.10 -15.46
C PHE A 207 -31.50 14.24 -16.05
#